data_2847c2477410071d96ef31b5e23543a5
#
_entry.id   2847c2477410071d96ef31b5e23543a5
#
_cell.length_a   1.000
_cell.length_b   1.000
_cell.length_c   1.000
_cell.angle_alpha   90.00
_cell.angle_beta   90.00
_cell.angle_gamma   90.00
#
_symmetry.space_group_name_H-M   'P 1'
#
loop_
_entity.id
_entity.type
_entity.pdbx_description
1 polymer ?
#
loop_
_entity_poly.entity_id
_entity_poly.type
_entity_poly.pdbx_seq_one_letter_code
_entity_poly.pdbx_strand_id
1 'polypeptide(L)'
;MSKIYVIGVGTGSKDCLTLKAVEVLQKLDVLYCPTSKSDNESIAFSIAKDFLKDDIEVKNRHFPMIRDREKIKGIFKEMADEMKNDALSGKNVGFVTIGDPMIYSTFIYVLENLKDNIEVKTISGIPSFVDVASKMNFPLAFDDMPFIVIPSIADMEKIEEYIVEFDAIVLMKAYKNYGEIVELIKKYKLENNTLVVSNSSRENEKIIVGKDIYTDENCEYLTTIIINKRWKL
;
A
#
# COMPACT_ATOMS: atom_id res chain seq x y z
N MET A 1 16.47 20.78 -14.18
CA MET A 1 16.68 20.31 -12.79
C MET A 1 16.31 18.85 -12.76
N SER A 2 17.23 18.01 -12.26
CA SER A 2 17.02 16.56 -12.13
C SER A 2 15.94 16.27 -11.11
N LYS A 3 15.06 15.31 -11.39
CA LYS A 3 13.88 15.00 -10.55
C LYS A 3 13.80 13.52 -10.26
N ILE A 4 13.35 13.21 -9.06
CA ILE A 4 12.95 11.85 -8.68
C ILE A 4 11.43 11.80 -8.64
N TYR A 5 10.84 10.84 -9.33
CA TYR A 5 9.41 10.60 -9.33
C TYR A 5 9.08 9.39 -8.45
N VAL A 6 8.13 9.54 -7.55
CA VAL A 6 7.61 8.45 -6.74
C VAL A 6 6.18 8.18 -7.17
N ILE A 7 5.91 6.97 -7.59
CA ILE A 7 4.70 6.66 -8.34
C ILE A 7 3.92 5.58 -7.62
N GLY A 8 2.71 5.92 -7.16
CA GLY A 8 1.72 4.96 -6.71
C GLY A 8 1.09 4.27 -7.92
N VAL A 9 1.19 2.94 -7.97
CA VAL A 9 0.67 2.16 -9.09
C VAL A 9 -0.71 1.55 -8.82
N GLY A 10 -1.37 1.93 -7.73
CA GLY A 10 -2.65 1.34 -7.35
C GLY A 10 -2.51 -0.07 -6.77
N THR A 11 -3.58 -0.83 -6.76
CA THR A 11 -3.75 -2.02 -5.92
C THR A 11 -3.37 -3.35 -6.56
N GLY A 12 -3.39 -3.47 -7.87
CA GLY A 12 -3.05 -4.74 -8.53
C GLY A 12 -3.43 -4.83 -9.99
N SER A 13 -4.45 -4.06 -10.43
CA SER A 13 -4.83 -3.94 -11.84
C SER A 13 -4.20 -2.71 -12.48
N LYS A 14 -3.90 -2.79 -13.78
CA LYS A 14 -3.48 -1.65 -14.60
C LYS A 14 -4.52 -0.53 -14.63
N ASP A 15 -5.80 -0.86 -14.49
CA ASP A 15 -6.91 0.10 -14.45
C ASP A 15 -6.87 1.00 -13.21
N CYS A 16 -6.10 0.61 -12.19
CA CYS A 16 -5.88 1.41 -10.99
C CYS A 16 -4.76 2.46 -11.15
N LEU A 17 -4.07 2.49 -12.30
CA LEU A 17 -3.08 3.53 -12.59
C LEU A 17 -3.77 4.86 -12.89
N THR A 18 -3.28 5.94 -12.30
CA THR A 18 -3.71 7.28 -12.71
C THR A 18 -3.09 7.64 -14.06
N LEU A 19 -3.79 8.45 -14.86
CA LEU A 19 -3.24 8.96 -16.12
C LEU A 19 -1.90 9.66 -15.91
N LYS A 20 -1.73 10.33 -14.76
CA LYS A 20 -0.47 10.98 -14.41
C LYS A 20 0.65 9.99 -14.13
N ALA A 21 0.35 8.86 -13.51
CA ALA A 21 1.31 7.79 -13.31
C ALA A 21 1.81 7.23 -14.65
N VAL A 22 0.90 6.95 -15.58
CA VAL A 22 1.24 6.47 -16.94
C VAL A 22 2.12 7.48 -17.67
N GLU A 23 1.72 8.77 -17.67
CA GLU A 23 2.52 9.83 -18.33
C GLU A 23 3.94 9.91 -17.78
N VAL A 24 4.13 9.70 -16.49
CA VAL A 24 5.46 9.77 -15.86
C VAL A 24 6.26 8.51 -16.14
N LEU A 25 5.65 7.30 -16.03
CA LEU A 25 6.30 6.02 -16.32
C LEU A 25 6.94 6.01 -17.73
N GLN A 26 6.26 6.55 -18.73
CA GLN A 26 6.75 6.63 -20.11
C GLN A 26 7.98 7.54 -20.31
N LYS A 27 8.33 8.37 -19.33
CA LYS A 27 9.45 9.33 -19.42
C LYS A 27 10.68 8.93 -18.60
N LEU A 28 10.57 7.84 -17.83
CA LEU A 28 11.66 7.40 -16.97
C LEU A 28 12.83 6.80 -17.75
N ASP A 29 14.04 7.01 -17.24
CA ASP A 29 15.27 6.39 -17.72
C ASP A 29 15.72 5.27 -16.78
N VAL A 30 15.42 5.41 -15.48
CA VAL A 30 15.72 4.43 -14.43
C VAL A 30 14.49 4.22 -13.55
N LEU A 31 14.18 2.96 -13.24
CA LEU A 31 13.07 2.59 -12.34
C LEU A 31 13.57 1.74 -11.19
N TYR A 32 13.38 2.23 -9.98
CA TYR A 32 13.61 1.50 -8.73
C TYR A 32 12.35 0.75 -8.30
N CYS A 33 12.48 -0.57 -8.14
CA CYS A 33 11.38 -1.46 -7.79
C CYS A 33 11.66 -2.13 -6.44
N PRO A 34 10.86 -1.86 -5.38
CA PRO A 34 11.02 -2.53 -4.10
C PRO A 34 10.56 -3.99 -4.20
N THR A 35 11.35 -4.89 -3.61
CA THR A 35 11.01 -6.31 -3.47
C THR A 35 11.06 -6.72 -2.00
N SER A 36 10.12 -7.58 -1.58
CA SER A 36 10.11 -8.13 -0.22
C SER A 36 11.00 -9.37 -0.07
N LYS A 37 11.34 -10.03 -1.17
CA LYS A 37 12.24 -11.19 -1.25
C LYS A 37 13.22 -10.94 -2.38
N SER A 38 14.47 -11.44 -2.23
CA SER A 38 15.56 -11.22 -3.19
C SER A 38 15.25 -11.72 -4.61
N ASP A 39 14.47 -12.80 -4.72
CA ASP A 39 14.26 -13.53 -5.98
C ASP A 39 12.86 -13.34 -6.59
N ASN A 40 12.02 -12.50 -6.02
CA ASN A 40 10.66 -12.27 -6.53
C ASN A 40 10.58 -10.98 -7.34
N GLU A 41 9.82 -11.04 -8.43
CA GLU A 41 9.43 -9.83 -9.19
C GLU A 41 8.63 -8.89 -8.29
N SER A 42 8.91 -7.58 -8.39
CA SER A 42 8.15 -6.56 -7.67
C SER A 42 6.72 -6.50 -8.19
N ILE A 43 5.73 -6.63 -7.29
CA ILE A 43 4.31 -6.47 -7.65
C ILE A 43 4.07 -5.08 -8.27
N ALA A 44 4.68 -4.03 -7.75
CA ALA A 44 4.55 -2.70 -8.32
C ALA A 44 5.13 -2.63 -9.74
N PHE A 45 6.22 -3.36 -10.02
CA PHE A 45 6.79 -3.46 -11.36
C PHE A 45 5.84 -4.21 -12.31
N SER A 46 5.25 -5.33 -11.90
CA SER A 46 4.33 -6.10 -12.75
C SER A 46 3.11 -5.28 -13.21
N ILE A 47 2.67 -4.30 -12.40
CA ILE A 47 1.59 -3.37 -12.76
C ILE A 47 2.08 -2.29 -13.76
N ALA A 48 3.32 -1.79 -13.55
CA ALA A 48 3.85 -0.65 -14.30
C ALA A 48 4.50 -1.02 -15.63
N LYS A 49 5.00 -2.26 -15.79
CA LYS A 49 5.91 -2.68 -16.87
C LYS A 49 5.43 -2.37 -18.29
N ASP A 50 4.13 -2.51 -18.54
CA ASP A 50 3.57 -2.30 -19.89
C ASP A 50 3.51 -0.81 -20.30
N PHE A 51 3.81 0.09 -19.39
CA PHE A 51 3.81 1.55 -19.61
C PHE A 51 5.23 2.14 -19.62
N LEU A 52 6.25 1.29 -19.53
CA LEU A 52 7.65 1.71 -19.54
C LEU A 52 8.20 1.78 -20.95
N LYS A 53 9.31 2.49 -21.12
CA LYS A 53 10.10 2.46 -22.35
C LYS A 53 10.84 1.13 -22.48
N ASP A 54 11.12 0.70 -23.71
CA ASP A 54 11.84 -0.57 -23.97
C ASP A 54 13.29 -0.55 -23.44
N ASP A 55 13.90 0.62 -23.35
CA ASP A 55 15.30 0.83 -22.94
C ASP A 55 15.46 1.26 -21.48
N ILE A 56 14.41 1.16 -20.67
CA ILE A 56 14.46 1.56 -19.26
C ILE A 56 15.40 0.67 -18.44
N GLU A 57 16.25 1.28 -17.62
CA GLU A 57 17.06 0.57 -16.63
C GLU A 57 16.21 0.22 -15.39
N VAL A 58 15.97 -1.07 -15.13
CA VAL A 58 15.19 -1.52 -13.96
C VAL A 58 16.12 -1.98 -12.84
N LYS A 59 16.01 -1.35 -11.69
CA LYS A 59 16.79 -1.64 -10.47
C LYS A 59 15.91 -2.23 -9.38
N ASN A 60 15.93 -3.54 -9.23
CA ASN A 60 15.28 -4.21 -8.11
C ASN A 60 16.07 -3.95 -6.81
N ARG A 61 15.39 -3.53 -5.75
CA ARG A 61 16.00 -3.30 -4.44
C ARG A 61 15.24 -4.05 -3.35
N HIS A 62 15.97 -4.88 -2.65
CA HIS A 62 15.41 -5.68 -1.57
C HIS A 62 15.23 -4.84 -0.30
N PHE A 63 14.00 -4.84 0.23
CA PHE A 63 13.66 -4.25 1.51
C PHE A 63 13.42 -5.37 2.53
N PRO A 64 14.43 -5.70 3.35
CA PRO A 64 14.28 -6.76 4.32
C PRO A 64 13.28 -6.36 5.40
N MET A 65 12.34 -7.24 5.71
CA MET A 65 11.39 -7.09 6.81
C MET A 65 12.06 -7.44 8.16
N ILE A 66 13.13 -6.72 8.51
CA ILE A 66 13.86 -6.90 9.77
C ILE A 66 13.43 -5.86 10.80
N ARG A 67 13.61 -6.19 12.10
CA ARG A 67 13.30 -5.27 13.22
C ARG A 67 14.45 -4.33 13.59
N ASP A 68 15.63 -4.56 13.05
CA ASP A 68 16.82 -3.73 13.29
C ASP A 68 16.71 -2.39 12.58
N ARG A 69 16.32 -1.37 13.33
CA ARG A 69 16.07 -0.02 12.80
C ARG A 69 17.33 0.63 12.22
N GLU A 70 18.50 0.41 12.79
CA GLU A 70 19.74 1.04 12.30
C GLU A 70 20.16 0.41 10.96
N LYS A 71 20.05 -0.90 10.83
CA LYS A 71 20.33 -1.60 9.59
C LYS A 71 19.37 -1.21 8.47
N ILE A 72 18.08 -1.06 8.81
CA ILE A 72 17.07 -0.58 7.87
C ILE A 72 17.37 0.84 7.40
N LYS A 73 17.72 1.75 8.30
CA LYS A 73 18.12 3.13 7.96
C LYS A 73 19.30 3.18 6.98
N GLY A 74 20.30 2.32 7.18
CA GLY A 74 21.44 2.21 6.27
C GLY A 74 21.00 1.86 4.84
N ILE A 75 20.14 0.85 4.68
CA ILE A 75 19.61 0.41 3.38
C ILE A 75 18.84 1.53 2.68
N PHE A 76 17.97 2.25 3.40
CA PHE A 76 17.21 3.36 2.82
C PHE A 76 18.09 4.55 2.41
N LYS A 77 19.13 4.83 3.19
CA LYS A 77 20.11 5.85 2.87
C LYS A 77 20.91 5.49 1.60
N GLU A 78 21.42 4.27 1.51
CA GLU A 78 22.14 3.78 0.33
C GLU A 78 21.28 3.90 -0.94
N MET A 79 20.01 3.50 -0.85
CA MET A 79 19.08 3.65 -1.96
C MET A 79 18.84 5.12 -2.32
N ALA A 80 18.62 5.98 -1.34
CA ALA A 80 18.44 7.40 -1.59
C ALA A 80 19.65 8.03 -2.27
N ASP A 81 20.86 7.67 -1.83
CA ASP A 81 22.11 8.15 -2.41
C ASP A 81 22.29 7.63 -3.87
N GLU A 82 21.93 6.37 -4.13
CA GLU A 82 21.94 5.82 -5.48
C GLU A 82 20.94 6.56 -6.41
N MET A 83 19.71 6.76 -5.97
CA MET A 83 18.69 7.51 -6.72
C MET A 83 19.13 8.96 -7.00
N LYS A 84 19.78 9.62 -6.02
CA LYS A 84 20.37 10.95 -6.20
C LYS A 84 21.44 10.97 -7.29
N ASN A 85 22.36 10.01 -7.25
CA ASN A 85 23.45 9.93 -8.22
C ASN A 85 22.93 9.73 -9.64
N ASP A 86 21.94 8.85 -9.84
CA ASP A 86 21.28 8.68 -11.12
C ASP A 86 20.60 9.97 -11.61
N ALA A 87 19.87 10.63 -10.71
CA ALA A 87 19.19 11.87 -11.07
C ALA A 87 20.19 12.99 -11.38
N LEU A 88 21.28 13.13 -10.62
CA LEU A 88 22.34 14.13 -10.88
C LEU A 88 23.10 13.86 -12.18
N SER A 89 23.14 12.61 -12.67
CA SER A 89 23.67 12.27 -13.98
C SER A 89 22.76 12.69 -15.16
N GLY A 90 21.60 13.29 -14.86
CA GLY A 90 20.66 13.80 -15.85
C GLY A 90 19.51 12.84 -16.19
N LYS A 91 19.42 11.68 -15.55
CA LYS A 91 18.35 10.68 -15.76
C LYS A 91 17.04 11.09 -15.08
N ASN A 92 15.92 10.73 -15.70
CA ASN A 92 14.60 10.73 -15.05
C ASN A 92 14.46 9.46 -14.20
N VAL A 93 14.52 9.61 -12.89
CA VAL A 93 14.50 8.48 -11.95
C VAL A 93 13.11 8.28 -11.40
N GLY A 94 12.62 7.05 -11.42
CA GLY A 94 11.34 6.64 -10.85
C GLY A 94 11.49 5.64 -9.70
N PHE A 95 10.58 5.69 -8.74
CA PHE A 95 10.36 4.66 -7.74
C PHE A 95 8.88 4.28 -7.76
N VAL A 96 8.56 2.98 -7.88
CA VAL A 96 7.18 2.51 -7.88
C VAL A 96 6.81 1.85 -6.56
N THR A 97 5.57 2.04 -6.11
CA THR A 97 5.02 1.37 -4.93
C THR A 97 3.55 1.02 -5.14
N ILE A 98 3.11 -0.07 -4.54
CA ILE A 98 1.70 -0.48 -4.54
C ILE A 98 0.88 0.53 -3.74
N GLY A 99 -0.35 0.80 -4.17
CA GLY A 99 -1.23 1.76 -3.53
C GLY A 99 -0.76 3.19 -3.74
N ASP A 100 -0.76 3.96 -2.66
CA ASP A 100 -0.30 5.36 -2.63
C ASP A 100 1.04 5.49 -1.87
N PRO A 101 2.01 6.26 -2.37
CA PRO A 101 3.33 6.43 -1.75
C PRO A 101 3.31 7.04 -0.36
N MET A 102 2.26 7.78 0.00
CA MET A 102 2.16 8.50 1.27
C MET A 102 1.33 7.75 2.33
N ILE A 103 0.84 6.53 2.01
CA ILE A 103 0.02 5.72 2.93
C ILE A 103 0.76 4.42 3.26
N TYR A 104 1.39 4.35 4.42
CA TYR A 104 2.12 3.18 4.94
C TYR A 104 3.12 2.56 3.95
N SER A 105 3.68 3.38 3.06
CA SER A 105 4.71 2.97 2.09
C SER A 105 6.11 3.03 2.71
N THR A 106 6.95 2.07 2.35
CA THR A 106 8.38 2.08 2.73
C THR A 106 9.16 3.23 2.08
N PHE A 107 8.63 3.82 1.01
CA PHE A 107 9.27 4.98 0.38
C PHE A 107 9.41 6.18 1.33
N ILE A 108 8.55 6.32 2.32
CA ILE A 108 8.62 7.43 3.31
C ILE A 108 10.01 7.49 3.96
N TYR A 109 10.62 6.34 4.25
CA TYR A 109 11.98 6.28 4.80
C TYR A 109 13.08 6.65 3.79
N VAL A 110 12.88 6.37 2.51
CA VAL A 110 13.78 6.84 1.43
C VAL A 110 13.64 8.35 1.28
N LEU A 111 12.40 8.87 1.32
CA LEU A 111 12.10 10.29 1.19
C LEU A 111 12.79 11.13 2.28
N GLU A 112 12.88 10.64 3.52
CA GLU A 112 13.60 11.31 4.62
C GLU A 112 15.05 11.60 4.26
N ASN A 113 15.69 10.74 3.46
CA ASN A 113 17.07 10.88 3.02
C ASN A 113 17.23 11.69 1.72
N LEU A 114 16.12 12.02 1.03
CA LEU A 114 16.14 12.76 -0.22
C LEU A 114 15.90 14.26 -0.06
N LYS A 115 15.33 14.72 1.07
CA LYS A 115 14.74 16.06 1.27
C LYS A 115 15.64 17.27 0.94
N ASP A 116 16.95 17.15 1.11
CA ASP A 116 17.79 18.37 1.16
C ASP A 116 18.50 18.72 -0.17
N ASN A 117 18.44 17.89 -1.21
CA ASN A 117 19.33 18.07 -2.36
C ASN A 117 18.73 17.83 -3.74
N ILE A 118 17.48 17.39 -3.85
CA ILE A 118 16.87 17.07 -5.13
C ILE A 118 15.35 17.25 -5.10
N GLU A 119 14.76 17.68 -6.22
CA GLU A 119 13.30 17.79 -6.35
C GLU A 119 12.67 16.39 -6.41
N VAL A 120 11.82 16.05 -5.44
CA VAL A 120 11.02 14.82 -5.42
C VAL A 120 9.58 15.16 -5.78
N LYS A 121 9.04 14.45 -6.78
CA LYS A 121 7.63 14.56 -7.20
C LYS A 121 6.89 13.27 -6.89
N THR A 122 5.93 13.33 -6.00
CA THR A 122 5.05 12.21 -5.69
C THR A 122 3.82 12.22 -6.59
N ILE A 123 3.52 11.08 -7.19
CA ILE A 123 2.34 10.83 -8.00
C ILE A 123 1.44 9.89 -7.20
N SER A 124 0.27 10.34 -6.84
CA SER A 124 -0.69 9.57 -6.06
C SER A 124 -1.13 8.29 -6.80
N GLY A 125 -1.34 7.24 -6.05
CA GLY A 125 -1.99 6.02 -6.50
C GLY A 125 -3.28 5.75 -5.71
N ILE A 126 -4.11 4.84 -6.18
CA ILE A 126 -5.33 4.44 -5.48
C ILE A 126 -4.97 3.51 -4.32
N PRO A 127 -5.25 3.89 -3.05
CA PRO A 127 -5.03 3.01 -1.91
C PRO A 127 -5.98 1.81 -1.93
N SER A 128 -5.57 0.67 -1.36
CA SER A 128 -6.37 -0.56 -1.38
C SER A 128 -7.76 -0.38 -0.78
N PHE A 129 -7.89 0.33 0.33
CA PHE A 129 -9.17 0.53 0.98
C PHE A 129 -10.15 1.39 0.17
N VAL A 130 -9.66 2.32 -0.68
CA VAL A 130 -10.52 3.09 -1.59
C VAL A 130 -11.01 2.23 -2.75
N ASP A 131 -10.12 1.44 -3.35
CA ASP A 131 -10.45 0.50 -4.43
C ASP A 131 -11.49 -0.52 -3.96
N VAL A 132 -11.23 -1.17 -2.82
CA VAL A 132 -12.12 -2.16 -2.21
C VAL A 132 -13.50 -1.57 -1.90
N ALA A 133 -13.54 -0.41 -1.27
CA ALA A 133 -14.78 0.29 -0.93
C ALA A 133 -15.62 0.58 -2.18
N SER A 134 -14.97 1.07 -3.24
CA SER A 134 -15.63 1.39 -4.51
C SER A 134 -16.18 0.15 -5.22
N LYS A 135 -15.39 -0.93 -5.31
CA LYS A 135 -15.81 -2.19 -5.93
C LYS A 135 -17.04 -2.80 -5.25
N MET A 136 -17.08 -2.71 -3.92
CA MET A 136 -18.12 -3.35 -3.12
C MET A 136 -19.31 -2.43 -2.84
N ASN A 137 -19.31 -1.20 -3.36
CA ASN A 137 -20.29 -0.17 -2.99
C ASN A 137 -20.45 -0.05 -1.46
N PHE A 138 -19.33 -0.14 -0.76
CA PHE A 138 -19.25 -0.10 0.69
C PHE A 138 -18.58 1.21 1.13
N PRO A 139 -19.34 2.25 1.52
CA PRO A 139 -18.80 3.57 1.78
C PRO A 139 -17.85 3.55 2.97
N LEU A 140 -16.71 4.24 2.83
CA LEU A 140 -15.74 4.45 3.92
C LEU A 140 -16.30 5.43 4.95
N ALA A 141 -16.91 6.50 4.47
CA ALA A 141 -17.51 7.54 5.29
C ALA A 141 -18.60 8.27 4.50
N PHE A 142 -19.59 8.82 5.20
CA PHE A 142 -20.62 9.68 4.65
C PHE A 142 -21.13 10.64 5.74
N ASP A 143 -21.75 11.73 5.32
CA ASP A 143 -22.18 12.83 6.18
C ASP A 143 -21.03 13.36 7.05
N ASP A 144 -21.21 13.39 8.36
CA ASP A 144 -20.26 13.88 9.37
C ASP A 144 -19.42 12.74 10.01
N MET A 145 -19.52 11.53 9.48
CA MET A 145 -18.87 10.35 10.05
C MET A 145 -17.36 10.35 9.83
N PRO A 146 -16.53 10.44 10.87
CA PRO A 146 -15.09 10.27 10.74
C PRO A 146 -14.73 8.81 10.47
N PHE A 147 -13.66 8.56 9.71
CA PHE A 147 -13.07 7.25 9.60
C PHE A 147 -11.59 7.27 9.95
N ILE A 148 -11.09 6.16 10.48
CA ILE A 148 -9.69 5.97 10.83
C ILE A 148 -9.06 4.87 9.98
N VAL A 149 -7.81 5.09 9.55
CA VAL A 149 -6.99 4.09 8.84
C VAL A 149 -5.81 3.73 9.72
N ILE A 150 -5.69 2.46 10.09
CA ILE A 150 -4.65 1.99 11.00
C ILE A 150 -3.97 0.72 10.46
N PRO A 151 -2.65 0.53 10.69
CA PRO A 151 -2.01 -0.75 10.41
C PRO A 151 -2.37 -1.74 11.54
N SER A 152 -2.82 -2.93 11.20
CA SER A 152 -3.22 -3.96 12.17
C SER A 152 -2.04 -4.61 12.93
N ILE A 153 -0.83 -4.08 12.76
CA ILE A 153 0.33 -4.39 13.60
C ILE A 153 0.33 -3.60 14.91
N ALA A 154 -0.64 -2.70 15.10
CA ALA A 154 -0.86 -1.99 16.35
C ALA A 154 -1.27 -2.96 17.46
N ASP A 155 -1.15 -2.51 18.70
CA ASP A 155 -1.63 -3.22 19.88
C ASP A 155 -3.13 -3.52 19.76
N MET A 156 -3.53 -4.75 20.08
CA MET A 156 -4.93 -5.18 19.96
C MET A 156 -5.87 -4.42 20.91
N GLU A 157 -5.38 -4.00 22.06
CA GLU A 157 -6.17 -3.15 22.99
C GLU A 157 -6.53 -1.82 22.28
N LYS A 158 -5.59 -1.20 21.58
CA LYS A 158 -5.85 0.01 20.80
C LYS A 158 -6.77 -0.22 19.62
N ILE A 159 -6.66 -1.36 18.93
CA ILE A 159 -7.57 -1.71 17.84
C ILE A 159 -8.99 -1.83 18.38
N GLU A 160 -9.17 -2.44 19.54
CA GLU A 160 -10.47 -2.54 20.20
C GLU A 160 -11.02 -1.17 20.60
N GLU A 161 -10.20 -0.30 21.21
CA GLU A 161 -10.57 1.09 21.53
C GLU A 161 -11.09 1.81 20.29
N TYR A 162 -10.38 1.73 19.15
CA TYR A 162 -10.81 2.34 17.90
C TYR A 162 -12.09 1.73 17.33
N ILE A 163 -12.27 0.39 17.48
CA ILE A 163 -13.53 -0.26 17.09
C ILE A 163 -14.70 0.26 17.95
N VAL A 164 -14.48 0.60 19.20
CA VAL A 164 -15.53 1.19 20.07
C VAL A 164 -15.79 2.65 19.69
N GLU A 165 -14.74 3.45 19.52
CA GLU A 165 -14.82 4.90 19.37
C GLU A 165 -15.28 5.34 17.98
N PHE A 166 -14.79 4.71 16.91
CA PHE A 166 -15.07 5.14 15.54
C PHE A 166 -16.19 4.30 14.90
N ASP A 167 -17.00 4.97 14.07
CA ASP A 167 -18.03 4.29 13.27
C ASP A 167 -17.45 3.61 12.02
N ALA A 168 -16.34 4.13 11.48
CA ALA A 168 -15.67 3.56 10.34
C ALA A 168 -14.17 3.37 10.57
N ILE A 169 -13.69 2.16 10.31
CA ILE A 169 -12.32 1.73 10.56
C ILE A 169 -11.79 0.98 9.34
N VAL A 170 -10.60 1.33 8.92
CA VAL A 170 -9.82 0.58 7.94
C VAL A 170 -8.60 -0.03 8.62
N LEU A 171 -8.51 -1.36 8.61
CA LEU A 171 -7.37 -2.10 9.11
C LEU A 171 -6.52 -2.57 7.92
N MET A 172 -5.30 -2.02 7.79
CA MET A 172 -4.35 -2.42 6.75
C MET A 172 -3.35 -3.44 7.28
N LYS A 173 -2.89 -4.35 6.40
CA LYS A 173 -1.89 -5.39 6.75
C LYS A 173 -2.39 -6.31 7.87
N ALA A 174 -3.66 -6.71 7.84
CA ALA A 174 -4.36 -7.44 8.89
C ALA A 174 -3.86 -8.87 9.15
N TYR A 175 -2.98 -9.40 8.30
CA TYR A 175 -2.57 -10.80 8.30
C TYR A 175 -1.98 -11.32 9.63
N LYS A 176 -1.32 -10.46 10.42
CA LYS A 176 -0.67 -10.88 11.67
C LYS A 176 -1.65 -11.10 12.82
N ASN A 177 -2.65 -10.25 12.92
CA ASN A 177 -3.59 -10.21 14.02
C ASN A 177 -5.00 -10.59 13.55
N TYR A 178 -5.11 -11.29 12.40
CA TYR A 178 -6.40 -11.56 11.77
C TYR A 178 -7.36 -12.30 12.68
N GLY A 179 -6.93 -13.38 13.33
CA GLY A 179 -7.77 -14.14 14.24
C GLY A 179 -8.30 -13.32 15.42
N GLU A 180 -7.46 -12.48 16.01
CA GLU A 180 -7.86 -11.59 17.11
C GLU A 180 -8.84 -10.53 16.63
N ILE A 181 -8.65 -9.99 15.44
CA ILE A 181 -9.58 -9.03 14.81
C ILE A 181 -10.94 -9.70 14.54
N VAL A 182 -10.95 -10.95 14.06
CA VAL A 182 -12.18 -11.72 13.86
C VAL A 182 -12.94 -11.93 15.18
N GLU A 183 -12.25 -12.20 16.27
CA GLU A 183 -12.89 -12.29 17.60
C GLU A 183 -13.49 -10.95 18.05
N LEU A 184 -12.86 -9.81 17.72
CA LEU A 184 -13.45 -8.49 17.98
C LEU A 184 -14.69 -8.24 17.12
N ILE A 185 -14.65 -8.58 15.84
CA ILE A 185 -15.81 -8.48 14.92
C ILE A 185 -16.99 -9.29 15.49
N LYS A 186 -16.72 -10.49 15.96
CA LYS A 186 -17.71 -11.37 16.59
C LYS A 186 -18.25 -10.80 17.91
N LYS A 187 -17.35 -10.33 18.77
CA LYS A 187 -17.68 -9.72 20.08
C LYS A 187 -18.66 -8.55 19.93
N TYR A 188 -18.42 -7.70 18.93
CA TYR A 188 -19.24 -6.51 18.66
C TYR A 188 -20.34 -6.72 17.63
N LYS A 189 -20.54 -7.97 17.13
CA LYS A 189 -21.57 -8.35 16.14
C LYS A 189 -21.52 -7.50 14.86
N LEU A 190 -20.31 -7.31 14.33
CA LEU A 190 -20.03 -6.46 13.19
C LEU A 190 -19.88 -7.23 11.87
N GLU A 191 -20.20 -8.53 11.82
CA GLU A 191 -20.03 -9.37 10.62
C GLU A 191 -20.74 -8.80 9.39
N ASN A 192 -21.94 -8.23 9.55
CA ASN A 192 -22.68 -7.62 8.44
C ASN A 192 -22.24 -6.17 8.12
N ASN A 193 -21.31 -5.64 8.91
CA ASN A 193 -20.76 -4.30 8.79
C ASN A 193 -19.27 -4.33 8.42
N THR A 194 -18.75 -5.51 8.08
CA THR A 194 -17.34 -5.75 7.82
C THR A 194 -17.11 -6.36 6.45
N LEU A 195 -16.13 -5.81 5.75
CA LEU A 195 -15.62 -6.29 4.47
C LEU A 195 -14.15 -6.66 4.63
N VAL A 196 -13.79 -7.90 4.30
CA VAL A 196 -12.42 -8.38 4.28
C VAL A 196 -12.01 -8.66 2.84
N VAL A 197 -10.94 -8.03 2.36
CA VAL A 197 -10.42 -8.26 1.02
C VAL A 197 -8.93 -8.50 1.05
N SER A 198 -8.51 -9.62 0.49
CA SER A 198 -7.11 -9.97 0.25
C SER A 198 -6.77 -9.81 -1.22
N ASN A 199 -5.56 -9.32 -1.52
CA ASN A 199 -5.02 -9.17 -2.89
C ASN A 199 -5.94 -8.38 -3.84
N SER A 200 -6.49 -7.27 -3.38
CA SER A 200 -7.40 -6.43 -4.17
C SER A 200 -6.88 -6.16 -5.58
N SER A 201 -7.76 -6.28 -6.58
CA SER A 201 -7.49 -6.07 -8.01
C SER A 201 -6.46 -7.02 -8.64
N ARG A 202 -6.17 -8.16 -8.01
CA ARG A 202 -5.29 -9.21 -8.52
C ARG A 202 -6.08 -10.47 -8.88
N GLU A 203 -5.46 -11.37 -9.67
CA GLU A 203 -6.10 -12.64 -10.09
C GLU A 203 -6.55 -13.52 -8.91
N ASN A 204 -5.84 -13.45 -7.79
CA ASN A 204 -6.15 -14.17 -6.55
C ASN A 204 -6.86 -13.29 -5.52
N GLU A 205 -7.63 -12.30 -5.96
CA GLU A 205 -8.48 -11.50 -5.07
C GLU A 205 -9.47 -12.40 -4.33
N LYS A 206 -9.55 -12.23 -3.02
CA LYS A 206 -10.51 -12.93 -2.17
C LYS A 206 -11.32 -11.91 -1.38
N ILE A 207 -12.63 -12.00 -1.47
CA ILE A 207 -13.59 -11.13 -0.78
C ILE A 207 -14.39 -11.99 0.21
N ILE A 208 -14.46 -11.56 1.45
CA ILE A 208 -15.16 -12.27 2.52
C ILE A 208 -16.08 -11.29 3.24
N VAL A 209 -17.33 -11.68 3.44
CA VAL A 209 -18.37 -10.86 4.05
C VAL A 209 -19.25 -11.70 4.98
N GLY A 210 -19.94 -11.05 5.92
CA GLY A 210 -20.88 -11.71 6.79
C GLY A 210 -20.22 -12.76 7.68
N LYS A 211 -20.92 -13.88 7.91
CA LYS A 211 -20.45 -14.95 8.80
C LYS A 211 -19.27 -15.77 8.26
N ASP A 212 -18.99 -15.68 6.96
CA ASP A 212 -17.85 -16.37 6.35
C ASP A 212 -16.52 -15.83 6.89
N ILE A 213 -16.51 -14.60 7.45
CA ILE A 213 -15.36 -14.02 8.16
C ILE A 213 -14.91 -14.93 9.33
N TYR A 214 -15.83 -15.64 9.97
CA TYR A 214 -15.56 -16.49 11.15
C TYR A 214 -14.92 -17.83 10.82
N THR A 215 -15.03 -18.27 9.58
CA THR A 215 -14.58 -19.58 9.12
C THR A 215 -13.31 -19.51 8.26
N ASP A 216 -12.91 -18.31 7.87
CA ASP A 216 -11.70 -18.12 7.07
C ASP A 216 -10.47 -18.00 7.97
N GLU A 217 -9.61 -19.03 7.91
CA GLU A 217 -8.35 -19.08 8.67
C GLU A 217 -7.15 -18.51 7.88
N ASN A 218 -7.34 -18.24 6.58
CA ASN A 218 -6.24 -17.86 5.68
C ASN A 218 -6.26 -16.37 5.37
N CYS A 219 -5.48 -15.61 6.10
CA CYS A 219 -5.26 -14.19 5.84
C CYS A 219 -3.92 -13.96 5.14
N GLU A 220 -3.98 -13.41 3.93
CA GLU A 220 -2.79 -13.08 3.15
C GLU A 220 -2.16 -11.74 3.54
N TYR A 221 -0.89 -11.55 3.16
CA TYR A 221 -0.13 -10.33 3.50
C TYR A 221 -0.82 -9.02 3.07
N LEU A 222 -1.43 -9.02 1.87
CA LEU A 222 -2.13 -7.87 1.31
C LEU A 222 -3.63 -7.91 1.67
N THR A 223 -3.96 -8.05 2.95
CA THR A 223 -5.35 -8.02 3.43
C THR A 223 -5.70 -6.67 4.02
N THR A 224 -6.84 -6.16 3.57
CA THR A 224 -7.50 -4.94 4.07
C THR A 224 -8.85 -5.34 4.67
N ILE A 225 -9.14 -4.88 5.88
CA ILE A 225 -10.45 -5.03 6.52
C ILE A 225 -11.07 -3.63 6.65
N ILE A 226 -12.33 -3.51 6.24
CA ILE A 226 -13.09 -2.28 6.38
C ILE A 226 -14.31 -2.57 7.24
N ILE A 227 -14.49 -1.81 8.30
CA ILE A 227 -15.66 -1.87 9.18
C ILE A 227 -16.40 -0.54 9.04
N ASN A 228 -17.70 -0.57 8.78
CA ASN A 228 -18.55 0.60 8.82
C ASN A 228 -19.84 0.28 9.57
N LYS A 229 -19.95 0.75 10.81
CA LYS A 229 -21.07 0.42 11.71
C LYS A 229 -22.42 0.97 11.24
N ARG A 230 -22.41 2.02 10.39
CA ARG A 230 -23.62 2.65 9.83
C ARG A 230 -24.02 2.07 8.47
N TRP A 231 -23.24 1.12 7.92
CA TRP A 231 -23.54 0.48 6.64
C TRP A 231 -23.54 -1.03 6.74
N LYS A 232 -24.49 -1.70 6.11
CA LYS A 232 -24.59 -3.17 6.07
C LYS A 232 -24.39 -3.69 4.67
N LEU A 233 -23.72 -4.81 4.56
CA LEU A 233 -23.58 -5.62 3.35
C LEU A 233 -24.82 -6.50 3.13
#